data_05e8a296e0bb2fa472bce3ae83bc7a92
#
_entry.id   05e8a296e0bb2fa472bce3ae83bc7a92
#
_cell.length_a   1.000
_cell.length_b   1.000
_cell.length_c   1.000
_cell.angle_alpha   90.00
_cell.angle_beta   90.00
_cell.angle_gamma   90.00
#
_symmetry.space_group_name_H-M   'P 1'
#
loop_
_entity.id
_entity.type
_entity.pdbx_description
1 polymer ?
#
loop_
_entity_poly.entity_id
_entity_poly.type
_entity_poly.pdbx_seq_one_letter_code
_entity_poly.pdbx_strand_id
1 'polypeptide(L)'
;MAGRLEGKIAVVVGAGQTPGETIGNGRAMAVLFAREGASVLCVDRVLERAEETAAQVAAEGGVASAMAADVVKAVDCARIVEEAKARYGRLDVLINNVGIGGGDAPAHRLEEAAFDRILSVNLKGMWLTIKQALPVMREQGAGAIVNISSLAARAGGIQLAYEVSKAGVNRLTTSVAQSNARYGVRCNAIEMGYMDTPMAVSGIATATGRSTAEVRAERDARVPLKGKMGDGWDTAHAALFLASDDARFISGAILPVDGAMGVRIG
;
A
#
# COMPACT_ATOMS: atom_id res chain seq x y z
N MET A 1 21.80 10.16 14.21
CA MET A 1 20.98 11.06 13.34
C MET A 1 19.53 10.78 13.68
N ALA A 2 18.65 11.77 13.67
CA ALA A 2 17.21 11.55 13.83
C ALA A 2 16.69 10.71 12.65
N GLY A 3 15.67 9.88 12.89
CA GLY A 3 15.03 9.09 11.84
C GLY A 3 14.32 9.98 10.82
N ARG A 4 14.13 9.48 9.60
CA ARG A 4 13.51 10.24 8.49
C ARG A 4 12.04 10.59 8.73
N LEU A 5 11.37 9.90 9.66
CA LEU A 5 10.00 10.14 10.09
C LEU A 5 9.90 10.47 11.59
N GLU A 6 10.97 11.00 12.18
CA GLU A 6 11.02 11.34 13.60
C GLU A 6 9.85 12.24 14.01
N GLY A 7 9.06 11.81 15.00
CA GLY A 7 7.90 12.53 15.51
C GLY A 7 6.69 12.59 14.56
N LYS A 8 6.72 11.90 13.42
CA LYS A 8 5.58 11.81 12.49
C LYS A 8 4.62 10.73 12.94
N ILE A 9 3.34 10.91 12.63
CA ILE A 9 2.28 9.93 12.82
C ILE A 9 1.90 9.32 11.49
N ALA A 10 2.11 8.01 11.35
CA ALA A 10 1.82 7.25 10.14
C ALA A 10 0.63 6.31 10.34
N VAL A 11 -0.31 6.34 9.42
CA VAL A 11 -1.38 5.33 9.30
C VAL A 11 -1.05 4.42 8.13
N VAL A 12 -0.92 3.12 8.38
CA VAL A 12 -0.69 2.10 7.35
C VAL A 12 -1.94 1.24 7.21
N VAL A 13 -2.71 1.47 6.15
CA VAL A 13 -3.94 0.71 5.84
C VAL A 13 -3.57 -0.52 5.02
N GLY A 14 -3.86 -1.70 5.55
CA GLY A 14 -3.35 -2.99 5.06
C GLY A 14 -1.98 -3.31 5.67
N ALA A 15 -1.79 -3.00 6.96
CA ALA A 15 -0.55 -3.27 7.70
C ALA A 15 -0.41 -4.74 8.13
N GLY A 16 -1.51 -5.49 8.13
CA GLY A 16 -1.49 -6.92 8.43
C GLY A 16 -0.86 -7.74 7.32
N GLN A 17 -0.67 -9.02 7.60
CA GLN A 17 -0.06 -9.97 6.68
C GLN A 17 -0.81 -11.30 6.70
N THR A 18 -1.02 -11.90 5.54
CA THR A 18 -1.41 -13.32 5.47
C THR A 18 -0.22 -14.21 5.86
N PRO A 19 -0.45 -15.40 6.43
CA PRO A 19 0.63 -16.34 6.74
C PRO A 19 1.51 -16.63 5.51
N GLY A 20 2.82 -16.74 5.73
CA GLY A 20 3.81 -17.03 4.67
C GLY A 20 5.24 -16.79 5.15
N GLU A 21 6.21 -17.16 4.31
CA GLU A 21 7.64 -17.19 4.66
C GLU A 21 8.30 -15.81 4.59
N THR A 22 7.74 -14.90 3.80
CA THR A 22 8.32 -13.57 3.55
C THR A 22 7.49 -12.47 4.19
N ILE A 23 8.01 -11.24 4.21
CA ILE A 23 7.29 -10.10 4.76
C ILE A 23 6.34 -9.47 3.73
N GLY A 24 5.12 -9.12 4.15
CA GLY A 24 4.19 -8.36 3.33
C GLY A 24 4.53 -6.87 3.28
N ASN A 25 4.19 -6.21 2.17
CA ASN A 25 4.51 -4.78 1.97
C ASN A 25 4.00 -3.89 3.11
N GLY A 26 2.76 -4.08 3.57
CA GLY A 26 2.18 -3.26 4.63
C GLY A 26 2.88 -3.42 5.97
N ARG A 27 3.23 -4.66 6.35
CA ARG A 27 4.01 -4.95 7.56
C ARG A 27 5.41 -4.34 7.46
N ALA A 28 6.10 -4.52 6.33
CA ALA A 28 7.42 -3.96 6.10
C ALA A 28 7.41 -2.42 6.21
N MET A 29 6.40 -1.75 5.62
CA MET A 29 6.25 -0.30 5.73
C MET A 29 6.02 0.14 7.18
N ALA A 30 5.13 -0.53 7.93
CA ALA A 30 4.86 -0.19 9.33
C ALA A 30 6.11 -0.32 10.21
N VAL A 31 6.84 -1.44 10.07
CA VAL A 31 8.08 -1.69 10.82
C VAL A 31 9.17 -0.68 10.45
N LEU A 32 9.40 -0.44 9.15
CA LEU A 32 10.43 0.50 8.71
C LEU A 32 10.12 1.94 9.16
N PHE A 33 8.87 2.37 9.09
CA PHE A 33 8.47 3.71 9.51
C PHE A 33 8.69 3.92 11.01
N ALA A 34 8.41 2.90 11.82
CA ALA A 34 8.68 2.95 13.25
C ALA A 34 10.18 2.99 13.54
N ARG A 35 11.02 2.22 12.83
CA ARG A 35 12.50 2.30 12.91
C ARG A 35 13.03 3.70 12.58
N GLU A 36 12.31 4.42 11.73
CA GLU A 36 12.62 5.79 11.30
C GLU A 36 11.94 6.87 12.18
N GLY A 37 11.43 6.49 13.35
CA GLY A 37 10.95 7.41 14.38
C GLY A 37 9.46 7.77 14.31
N ALA A 38 8.69 7.15 13.43
CA ALA A 38 7.25 7.37 13.39
C ALA A 38 6.51 6.58 14.48
N SER A 39 5.41 7.15 15.01
CA SER A 39 4.37 6.36 15.67
C SER A 39 3.39 5.85 14.61
N VAL A 40 3.07 4.54 14.64
CA VAL A 40 2.35 3.89 13.56
C VAL A 40 0.99 3.36 14.03
N LEU A 41 -0.10 3.74 13.35
CA LEU A 41 -1.37 3.06 13.45
C LEU A 41 -1.45 1.97 12.37
N CYS A 42 -1.33 0.71 12.79
CA CYS A 42 -1.46 -0.46 11.93
C CYS A 42 -2.94 -0.79 11.74
N VAL A 43 -3.44 -0.70 10.51
CA VAL A 43 -4.85 -0.96 10.18
C VAL A 43 -4.95 -2.17 9.27
N ASP A 44 -5.79 -3.13 9.64
CA ASP A 44 -6.17 -4.27 8.79
C ASP A 44 -7.64 -4.64 9.01
N ARG A 45 -8.23 -5.37 8.07
CA ARG A 45 -9.58 -5.90 8.26
C ARG A 45 -9.62 -6.99 9.33
N VAL A 46 -8.53 -7.73 9.49
CA VAL A 46 -8.32 -8.77 10.49
C VAL A 46 -7.47 -8.17 11.60
N LEU A 47 -8.08 -7.93 12.78
CA LEU A 47 -7.43 -7.24 13.90
C LEU A 47 -6.13 -7.93 14.33
N GLU A 48 -6.15 -9.23 14.46
CA GLU A 48 -5.02 -10.06 14.92
C GLU A 48 -3.78 -9.83 14.03
N ARG A 49 -3.97 -9.65 12.71
CA ARG A 49 -2.87 -9.38 11.78
C ARG A 49 -2.26 -7.98 11.96
N ALA A 50 -3.09 -7.00 12.32
CA ALA A 50 -2.62 -5.67 12.66
C ALA A 50 -1.89 -5.66 14.00
N GLU A 51 -2.40 -6.41 14.99
CA GLU A 51 -1.78 -6.60 16.30
C GLU A 51 -0.42 -7.28 16.22
N GLU A 52 -0.28 -8.33 15.40
CA GLU A 52 1.01 -8.97 15.13
C GLU A 52 2.05 -7.97 14.59
N THR A 53 1.63 -7.08 13.67
CA THR A 53 2.51 -6.04 13.13
C THR A 53 2.88 -5.01 14.19
N ALA A 54 1.92 -4.55 14.99
CA ALA A 54 2.18 -3.62 16.08
C ALA A 54 3.07 -4.24 17.16
N ALA A 55 2.89 -5.53 17.48
CA ALA A 55 3.75 -6.27 18.40
C ALA A 55 5.19 -6.39 17.89
N GLN A 56 5.39 -6.61 16.58
CA GLN A 56 6.72 -6.61 15.98
C GLN A 56 7.40 -5.24 16.11
N VAL A 57 6.67 -4.16 15.84
CA VAL A 57 7.18 -2.78 16.03
C VAL A 57 7.58 -2.55 17.49
N ALA A 58 6.73 -2.95 18.45
CA ALA A 58 7.00 -2.79 19.88
C ALA A 58 8.22 -3.62 20.34
N ALA A 59 8.40 -4.84 19.81
CA ALA A 59 9.55 -5.70 20.10
C ALA A 59 10.88 -5.08 19.63
N GLU A 60 10.85 -4.18 18.65
CA GLU A 60 12.00 -3.41 18.16
C GLU A 60 12.15 -2.04 18.86
N GLY A 61 11.34 -1.76 19.89
CA GLY A 61 11.37 -0.50 20.65
C GLY A 61 10.63 0.67 19.99
N GLY A 62 9.89 0.44 18.90
CA GLY A 62 9.08 1.43 18.23
C GLY A 62 7.69 1.62 18.88
N VAL A 63 6.95 2.62 18.42
CA VAL A 63 5.59 2.93 18.89
C VAL A 63 4.58 2.55 17.80
N ALA A 64 3.69 1.61 18.13
CA ALA A 64 2.59 1.26 17.23
C ALA A 64 1.32 0.90 18.01
N SER A 65 0.19 1.05 17.35
CA SER A 65 -1.10 0.52 17.79
C SER A 65 -1.82 -0.18 16.65
N ALA A 66 -2.79 -1.01 16.95
CA ALA A 66 -3.57 -1.77 15.98
C ALA A 66 -5.03 -1.36 15.98
N MET A 67 -5.68 -1.49 14.81
CA MET A 67 -7.11 -1.22 14.62
C MET A 67 -7.67 -2.12 13.51
N ALA A 68 -8.88 -2.68 13.76
CA ALA A 68 -9.66 -3.32 12.72
C ALA A 68 -10.49 -2.30 11.93
N ALA A 69 -10.37 -2.31 10.59
CA ALA A 69 -11.23 -1.51 9.72
C ALA A 69 -11.37 -2.13 8.34
N ASP A 70 -12.57 -2.04 7.77
CA ASP A 70 -12.85 -2.45 6.40
C ASP A 70 -12.98 -1.22 5.49
N VAL A 71 -12.04 -1.07 4.56
CA VAL A 71 -11.95 0.09 3.67
C VAL A 71 -13.17 0.29 2.75
N VAL A 72 -14.01 -0.72 2.57
CA VAL A 72 -15.25 -0.57 1.79
C VAL A 72 -16.35 0.14 2.58
N LYS A 73 -16.19 0.29 3.90
CA LYS A 73 -17.12 0.96 4.80
C LYS A 73 -16.65 2.38 5.10
N ALA A 74 -17.42 3.37 4.66
CA ALA A 74 -17.08 4.78 4.87
C ALA A 74 -16.94 5.14 6.36
N VAL A 75 -17.74 4.52 7.23
CA VAL A 75 -17.67 4.72 8.68
C VAL A 75 -16.35 4.21 9.26
N ASP A 76 -15.86 3.07 8.79
CA ASP A 76 -14.58 2.54 9.25
C ASP A 76 -13.41 3.42 8.77
N CYS A 77 -13.48 3.94 7.54
CA CYS A 77 -12.49 4.90 7.05
C CYS A 77 -12.45 6.20 7.86
N ALA A 78 -13.59 6.69 8.34
CA ALA A 78 -13.66 7.85 9.25
C ALA A 78 -12.99 7.50 10.60
N ARG A 79 -13.33 6.35 11.18
CA ARG A 79 -12.76 5.88 12.45
C ARG A 79 -11.24 5.73 12.40
N ILE A 80 -10.64 5.35 11.27
CA ILE A 80 -9.17 5.29 11.11
C ILE A 80 -8.53 6.64 11.43
N VAL A 81 -9.08 7.72 10.87
CA VAL A 81 -8.54 9.07 11.06
C VAL A 81 -8.84 9.60 12.46
N GLU A 82 -10.03 9.35 12.97
CA GLU A 82 -10.41 9.69 14.34
C GLU A 82 -9.49 9.02 15.36
N GLU A 83 -9.19 7.74 15.18
CA GLU A 83 -8.30 6.98 16.06
C GLU A 83 -6.86 7.50 16.01
N ALA A 84 -6.32 7.85 14.83
CA ALA A 84 -5.02 8.47 14.70
C ALA A 84 -4.95 9.80 15.46
N LYS A 85 -5.98 10.64 15.34
CA LYS A 85 -6.09 11.91 16.08
C LYS A 85 -6.23 11.69 17.58
N ALA A 86 -7.08 10.77 18.01
CA ALA A 86 -7.32 10.50 19.44
C ALA A 86 -6.06 9.97 20.14
N ARG A 87 -5.30 9.08 19.49
CA ARG A 87 -4.10 8.47 20.08
C ARG A 87 -2.87 9.36 20.00
N TYR A 88 -2.70 10.04 18.87
CA TYR A 88 -1.43 10.70 18.54
C TYR A 88 -1.55 12.20 18.27
N GLY A 89 -2.76 12.76 18.23
CA GLY A 89 -3.02 14.19 18.05
C GLY A 89 -2.96 14.71 16.63
N ARG A 90 -2.42 13.92 15.66
CA ARG A 90 -2.17 14.34 14.28
C ARG A 90 -2.18 13.17 13.30
N LEU A 91 -2.08 13.49 12.00
CA LEU A 91 -1.89 12.51 10.92
C LEU A 91 -0.95 13.09 9.86
N ASP A 92 0.28 12.60 9.79
CA ASP A 92 1.31 13.11 8.86
C ASP A 92 1.42 12.26 7.58
N VAL A 93 1.31 10.93 7.74
CA VAL A 93 1.50 9.99 6.64
C VAL A 93 0.31 9.03 6.56
N LEU A 94 -0.28 8.91 5.36
CA LEU A 94 -1.27 7.88 5.05
C LEU A 94 -0.71 6.94 3.97
N ILE A 95 -0.59 5.66 4.29
CA ILE A 95 -0.26 4.60 3.34
C ILE A 95 -1.53 3.81 3.02
N ASN A 96 -1.92 3.78 1.75
CA ASN A 96 -3.00 2.96 1.24
C ASN A 96 -2.43 1.73 0.53
N ASN A 97 -2.33 0.60 1.24
CA ASN A 97 -1.70 -0.62 0.73
C ASN A 97 -2.72 -1.73 0.41
N VAL A 98 -3.98 -1.61 0.81
CA VAL A 98 -4.98 -2.67 0.56
C VAL A 98 -5.21 -2.87 -0.93
N GLY A 99 -5.21 -4.13 -1.35
CA GLY A 99 -5.57 -4.53 -2.71
C GLY A 99 -5.88 -6.01 -2.81
N ILE A 100 -6.82 -6.37 -3.66
CA ILE A 100 -7.24 -7.74 -3.95
C ILE A 100 -7.34 -7.94 -5.47
N GLY A 101 -7.14 -9.20 -5.92
CA GLY A 101 -7.33 -9.61 -7.32
C GLY A 101 -8.05 -10.95 -7.46
N GLY A 102 -8.45 -11.57 -6.34
CA GLY A 102 -9.11 -12.88 -6.38
C GLY A 102 -10.45 -12.86 -7.13
N GLY A 103 -10.67 -13.83 -8.00
CA GLY A 103 -11.89 -13.94 -8.82
C GLY A 103 -11.92 -13.03 -10.04
N ASP A 104 -10.81 -12.35 -10.35
CA ASP A 104 -10.68 -11.55 -11.58
C ASP A 104 -10.47 -12.44 -12.81
N ALA A 105 -10.84 -11.91 -13.98
CA ALA A 105 -10.76 -12.63 -15.25
C ALA A 105 -10.68 -11.67 -16.45
N PRO A 106 -10.37 -12.16 -17.65
CA PRO A 106 -10.54 -11.39 -18.88
C PRO A 106 -11.99 -10.92 -19.09
N ALA A 107 -12.17 -9.78 -19.77
CA ALA A 107 -13.42 -9.04 -19.91
C ALA A 107 -14.67 -9.89 -20.19
N HIS A 108 -14.55 -10.90 -21.06
CA HIS A 108 -15.68 -11.74 -21.48
C HIS A 108 -16.07 -12.86 -20.50
N ARG A 109 -15.28 -13.02 -19.40
CA ARG A 109 -15.50 -14.05 -18.36
C ARG A 109 -15.58 -13.49 -16.95
N LEU A 110 -15.35 -12.18 -16.80
CA LEU A 110 -15.36 -11.55 -15.49
C LEU A 110 -16.80 -11.40 -14.98
N GLU A 111 -17.05 -11.95 -13.81
CA GLU A 111 -18.33 -11.82 -13.12
C GLU A 111 -18.49 -10.40 -12.56
N GLU A 112 -19.68 -9.81 -12.71
CA GLU A 112 -20.00 -8.45 -12.25
C GLU A 112 -19.70 -8.27 -10.76
N ALA A 113 -20.08 -9.23 -9.92
CA ALA A 113 -19.81 -9.19 -8.49
C ALA A 113 -18.30 -9.16 -8.13
N ALA A 114 -17.45 -9.80 -8.95
CA ALA A 114 -16.00 -9.76 -8.78
C ALA A 114 -15.44 -8.39 -9.20
N PHE A 115 -15.93 -7.84 -10.32
CA PHE A 115 -15.59 -6.50 -10.76
C PHE A 115 -15.90 -5.46 -9.69
N ASP A 116 -17.14 -5.42 -9.20
CA ASP A 116 -17.60 -4.48 -8.17
C ASP A 116 -16.79 -4.59 -6.88
N ARG A 117 -16.54 -5.82 -6.42
CA ARG A 117 -15.76 -6.06 -5.21
C ARG A 117 -14.33 -5.55 -5.35
N ILE A 118 -13.66 -5.84 -6.48
CA ILE A 118 -12.27 -5.43 -6.72
C ILE A 118 -12.18 -3.90 -6.79
N LEU A 119 -13.05 -3.23 -7.52
CA LEU A 119 -13.09 -1.78 -7.59
C LEU A 119 -13.44 -1.15 -6.23
N SER A 120 -14.38 -1.73 -5.51
CA SER A 120 -14.79 -1.25 -4.18
C SER A 120 -13.63 -1.28 -3.19
N VAL A 121 -12.83 -2.35 -3.19
CA VAL A 121 -11.67 -2.47 -2.29
C VAL A 121 -10.50 -1.62 -2.78
N ASN A 122 -10.07 -1.82 -4.04
CA ASN A 122 -8.79 -1.28 -4.51
C ASN A 122 -8.83 0.22 -4.83
N LEU A 123 -9.97 0.72 -5.30
CA LEU A 123 -10.09 2.12 -5.74
C LEU A 123 -10.99 2.93 -4.82
N LYS A 124 -12.25 2.51 -4.61
CA LYS A 124 -13.18 3.26 -3.77
C LYS A 124 -12.73 3.30 -2.31
N GLY A 125 -12.23 2.19 -1.77
CA GLY A 125 -11.68 2.12 -0.41
C GLY A 125 -10.52 3.09 -0.21
N MET A 126 -9.61 3.16 -1.17
CA MET A 126 -8.49 4.10 -1.15
C MET A 126 -8.96 5.57 -1.21
N TRP A 127 -9.94 5.87 -2.06
CA TRP A 127 -10.57 7.20 -2.08
C TRP A 127 -11.25 7.53 -0.75
N LEU A 128 -11.94 6.58 -0.11
CA LEU A 128 -12.61 6.80 1.17
C LEU A 128 -11.63 7.15 2.29
N THR A 129 -10.50 6.46 2.40
CA THR A 129 -9.46 6.80 3.39
C THR A 129 -8.84 8.17 3.12
N ILE A 130 -8.53 8.49 1.86
CA ILE A 130 -8.02 9.80 1.44
C ILE A 130 -9.03 10.91 1.78
N LYS A 131 -10.32 10.69 1.49
CA LYS A 131 -11.39 11.65 1.80
C LYS A 131 -11.40 12.04 3.28
N GLN A 132 -11.17 11.09 4.17
CA GLN A 132 -11.18 11.35 5.62
C GLN A 132 -9.87 11.99 6.11
N ALA A 133 -8.73 11.63 5.52
CA ALA A 133 -7.43 12.17 5.91
C ALA A 133 -7.21 13.63 5.48
N LEU A 134 -7.71 14.01 4.31
CA LEU A 134 -7.46 15.32 3.71
C LEU A 134 -7.87 16.51 4.59
N PRO A 135 -9.03 16.55 5.27
CA PRO A 135 -9.38 17.67 6.15
C PRO A 135 -8.34 17.90 7.24
N VAL A 136 -7.86 16.83 7.88
CA VAL A 136 -6.85 16.89 8.94
C VAL A 136 -5.50 17.39 8.40
N MET A 137 -5.03 16.80 7.30
CA MET A 137 -3.77 17.21 6.68
C MET A 137 -3.80 18.64 6.16
N ARG A 138 -4.95 19.10 5.63
CA ARG A 138 -5.13 20.50 5.19
C ARG A 138 -5.09 21.48 6.37
N GLU A 139 -5.73 21.14 7.48
CA GLU A 139 -5.71 21.93 8.69
C GLU A 139 -4.29 22.04 9.28
N GLN A 140 -3.53 20.96 9.21
CA GLN A 140 -2.12 20.90 9.62
C GLN A 140 -1.18 21.68 8.68
N GLY A 141 -1.61 21.99 7.45
CA GLY A 141 -0.75 22.59 6.43
C GLY A 141 0.35 21.65 5.89
N ALA A 142 0.24 20.35 6.17
CA ALA A 142 1.22 19.34 5.78
C ALA A 142 0.61 17.94 5.77
N GLY A 143 1.08 17.06 4.87
CA GLY A 143 0.71 15.65 4.82
C GLY A 143 1.36 14.93 3.65
N ALA A 144 1.57 13.63 3.78
CA ALA A 144 2.07 12.75 2.73
C ALA A 144 1.17 11.54 2.57
N ILE A 145 0.61 11.36 1.37
CA ILE A 145 -0.20 10.20 1.01
C ILE A 145 0.59 9.37 0.01
N VAL A 146 0.73 8.06 0.28
CA VAL A 146 1.35 7.10 -0.63
C VAL A 146 0.37 5.99 -0.93
N ASN A 147 -0.01 5.86 -2.19
CA ASN A 147 -0.93 4.85 -2.68
C ASN A 147 -0.15 3.70 -3.33
N ILE A 148 -0.46 2.45 -2.96
CA ILE A 148 0.16 1.29 -3.57
C ILE A 148 -0.61 0.89 -4.82
N SER A 149 -0.03 1.21 -5.96
CA SER A 149 -0.48 0.84 -7.30
C SER A 149 0.19 -0.46 -7.77
N SER A 150 0.22 -0.71 -9.05
CA SER A 150 0.83 -1.88 -9.66
C SER A 150 1.23 -1.57 -11.11
N LEU A 151 2.23 -2.27 -11.62
CA LEU A 151 2.54 -2.30 -13.05
C LEU A 151 1.33 -2.71 -13.91
N ALA A 152 0.39 -3.46 -13.33
CA ALA A 152 -0.90 -3.78 -13.94
C ALA A 152 -1.74 -2.54 -14.33
N ALA A 153 -1.44 -1.36 -13.79
CA ALA A 153 -2.07 -0.10 -14.21
C ALA A 153 -1.71 0.31 -15.65
N ARG A 154 -0.61 -0.21 -16.20
CA ARG A 154 -0.10 0.11 -17.54
C ARG A 154 -0.10 -1.08 -18.50
N ALA A 155 0.03 -2.28 -17.98
CA ALA A 155 0.18 -3.51 -18.77
C ALA A 155 -0.52 -4.68 -18.08
N GLY A 156 -1.11 -5.58 -18.86
CA GLY A 156 -1.84 -6.72 -18.34
C GLY A 156 -2.59 -7.42 -19.46
N GLY A 157 -3.87 -7.73 -19.25
CA GLY A 157 -4.78 -8.32 -20.21
C GLY A 157 -5.50 -9.58 -19.73
N ILE A 158 -5.26 -9.97 -18.47
CA ILE A 158 -5.89 -11.17 -17.89
C ILE A 158 -6.63 -10.92 -16.57
N GLN A 159 -6.43 -9.75 -15.93
CA GLN A 159 -7.04 -9.35 -14.67
C GLN A 159 -7.70 -7.96 -14.81
N LEU A 160 -8.79 -7.89 -15.59
CA LEU A 160 -9.39 -6.63 -16.02
C LEU A 160 -9.73 -5.70 -14.86
N ALA A 161 -10.46 -6.18 -13.85
CA ALA A 161 -10.90 -5.32 -12.74
C ALA A 161 -9.72 -4.81 -11.91
N TYR A 162 -8.72 -5.65 -11.68
CA TYR A 162 -7.50 -5.25 -10.98
C TYR A 162 -6.73 -4.19 -11.77
N GLU A 163 -6.51 -4.41 -13.07
CA GLU A 163 -5.83 -3.49 -13.98
C GLU A 163 -6.52 -2.13 -14.01
N VAL A 164 -7.84 -2.11 -14.22
CA VAL A 164 -8.67 -0.90 -14.21
C VAL A 164 -8.61 -0.21 -12.84
N SER A 165 -8.70 -0.96 -11.74
CA SER A 165 -8.61 -0.39 -10.39
C SER A 165 -7.28 0.30 -10.14
N LYS A 166 -6.16 -0.29 -10.59
CA LYS A 166 -4.80 0.26 -10.39
C LYS A 166 -4.52 1.45 -11.33
N ALA A 167 -5.04 1.44 -12.55
CA ALA A 167 -5.04 2.62 -13.42
C ALA A 167 -5.85 3.78 -12.78
N GLY A 168 -7.00 3.46 -12.19
CA GLY A 168 -7.80 4.40 -11.40
C GLY A 168 -7.04 4.98 -10.21
N VAL A 169 -6.25 4.16 -9.49
CA VAL A 169 -5.38 4.63 -8.38
C VAL A 169 -4.33 5.63 -8.88
N ASN A 170 -3.70 5.39 -10.03
CA ASN A 170 -2.74 6.34 -10.60
C ASN A 170 -3.42 7.69 -10.90
N ARG A 171 -4.62 7.66 -11.50
CA ARG A 171 -5.37 8.90 -11.76
C ARG A 171 -5.87 9.57 -10.49
N LEU A 172 -6.37 8.81 -9.51
CA LEU A 172 -6.76 9.33 -8.19
C LEU A 172 -5.57 10.06 -7.54
N THR A 173 -4.38 9.46 -7.56
CA THR A 173 -3.16 10.04 -7.01
C THR A 173 -2.84 11.40 -7.60
N THR A 174 -2.82 11.52 -8.94
CA THR A 174 -2.50 12.79 -9.61
C THR A 174 -3.55 13.86 -9.38
N SER A 175 -4.84 13.46 -9.29
CA SER A 175 -5.95 14.39 -9.00
C SER A 175 -5.86 14.91 -7.56
N VAL A 176 -5.60 14.04 -6.58
CA VAL A 176 -5.43 14.42 -5.17
C VAL A 176 -4.20 15.30 -4.98
N ALA A 177 -3.09 14.98 -5.63
CA ALA A 177 -1.86 15.76 -5.58
C ALA A 177 -2.11 17.21 -6.02
N GLN A 178 -2.69 17.40 -7.21
CA GLN A 178 -2.93 18.72 -7.79
C GLN A 178 -3.91 19.55 -6.94
N SER A 179 -5.01 18.93 -6.48
CA SER A 179 -6.06 19.65 -5.74
C SER A 179 -5.67 20.00 -4.28
N ASN A 180 -4.59 19.40 -3.76
CA ASN A 180 -4.17 19.59 -2.37
C ASN A 180 -2.78 20.21 -2.21
N ALA A 181 -2.05 20.46 -3.29
CA ALA A 181 -0.71 21.04 -3.25
C ALA A 181 -0.65 22.38 -2.49
N ARG A 182 -1.65 23.25 -2.68
CA ARG A 182 -1.73 24.56 -1.98
C ARG A 182 -1.87 24.45 -0.47
N TYR A 183 -2.24 23.28 0.05
CA TYR A 183 -2.36 23.01 1.49
C TYR A 183 -1.14 22.28 2.06
N GLY A 184 -0.06 22.16 1.27
CA GLY A 184 1.14 21.42 1.72
C GLY A 184 0.96 19.89 1.75
N VAL A 185 -0.11 19.35 1.15
CA VAL A 185 -0.36 17.91 1.14
C VAL A 185 0.14 17.31 -0.17
N ARG A 186 1.04 16.33 -0.06
CA ARG A 186 1.60 15.57 -1.18
C ARG A 186 0.84 14.24 -1.34
N CYS A 187 0.70 13.79 -2.59
CA CYS A 187 0.12 12.49 -2.88
C CYS A 187 0.90 11.84 -4.02
N ASN A 188 1.45 10.66 -3.77
CA ASN A 188 2.23 9.90 -4.75
C ASN A 188 1.78 8.44 -4.78
N ALA A 189 2.13 7.69 -5.82
CA ALA A 189 1.89 6.26 -5.90
C ALA A 189 3.20 5.51 -6.14
N ILE A 190 3.25 4.28 -5.62
CA ILE A 190 4.26 3.28 -5.96
C ILE A 190 3.62 2.27 -6.89
N GLU A 191 4.17 2.13 -8.09
CA GLU A 191 3.75 1.18 -9.09
C GLU A 191 4.64 -0.06 -9.01
N MET A 192 4.17 -1.05 -8.23
CA MET A 192 4.95 -2.25 -7.94
C MET A 192 4.98 -3.20 -9.13
N GLY A 193 6.16 -3.80 -9.39
CA GLY A 193 6.31 -5.02 -10.16
C GLY A 193 6.02 -6.28 -9.34
N TYR A 194 6.73 -7.35 -9.63
CA TYR A 194 6.61 -8.57 -8.86
C TYR A 194 7.39 -8.48 -7.56
N MET A 195 6.66 -8.73 -6.45
CA MET A 195 7.21 -8.76 -5.09
C MET A 195 7.02 -10.15 -4.48
N ASP A 196 8.05 -10.67 -3.81
CA ASP A 196 7.97 -11.90 -3.03
C ASP A 196 7.29 -11.59 -1.69
N THR A 197 5.98 -11.68 -1.67
CA THR A 197 5.15 -11.46 -0.48
C THR A 197 4.23 -12.65 -0.26
N PRO A 198 3.75 -12.87 0.97
CA PRO A 198 2.84 -13.97 1.26
C PRO A 198 1.60 -13.99 0.37
N MET A 199 1.01 -12.83 0.11
CA MET A 199 -0.15 -12.74 -0.77
C MET A 199 0.17 -13.13 -2.22
N ALA A 200 1.33 -12.73 -2.74
CA ALA A 200 1.69 -12.97 -4.12
C ALA A 200 2.27 -14.38 -4.37
N VAL A 201 3.00 -14.95 -3.43
CA VAL A 201 3.63 -16.26 -3.60
C VAL A 201 2.79 -17.36 -2.97
N SER A 202 2.55 -17.31 -1.66
CA SER A 202 1.76 -18.34 -0.96
C SER A 202 0.30 -18.36 -1.45
N GLY A 203 -0.28 -17.18 -1.73
CA GLY A 203 -1.65 -17.08 -2.26
C GLY A 203 -1.78 -17.72 -3.65
N ILE A 204 -0.84 -17.48 -4.57
CA ILE A 204 -0.84 -18.12 -5.89
C ILE A 204 -0.58 -19.62 -5.77
N ALA A 205 0.39 -20.03 -4.95
CA ALA A 205 0.70 -21.44 -4.69
C ALA A 205 -0.54 -22.20 -4.23
N THR A 206 -1.25 -21.68 -3.23
CA THR A 206 -2.50 -22.25 -2.74
C THR A 206 -3.60 -22.30 -3.81
N ALA A 207 -3.78 -21.21 -4.56
CA ALA A 207 -4.85 -21.14 -5.58
C ALA A 207 -4.58 -22.05 -6.78
N THR A 208 -3.32 -22.38 -7.08
CA THR A 208 -2.92 -23.17 -8.25
C THR A 208 -2.49 -24.60 -7.91
N GLY A 209 -2.38 -24.97 -6.62
CA GLY A 209 -1.88 -26.27 -6.19
C GLY A 209 -0.37 -26.46 -6.42
N ARG A 210 0.39 -25.39 -6.69
CA ARG A 210 1.82 -25.40 -6.94
C ARG A 210 2.61 -25.14 -5.66
N SER A 211 3.89 -25.52 -5.67
CA SER A 211 4.79 -25.16 -4.57
C SER A 211 5.16 -23.66 -4.60
N THR A 212 5.49 -23.08 -3.46
CA THR A 212 5.99 -21.69 -3.37
C THR A 212 7.29 -21.51 -4.15
N ALA A 213 8.14 -22.53 -4.21
CA ALA A 213 9.40 -22.53 -4.97
C ALA A 213 9.16 -22.41 -6.49
N GLU A 214 8.21 -23.17 -7.04
CA GLU A 214 7.84 -23.08 -8.47
C GLU A 214 7.26 -21.71 -8.81
N VAL A 215 6.39 -21.16 -7.94
CA VAL A 215 5.81 -19.82 -8.14
C VAL A 215 6.90 -18.75 -8.10
N ARG A 216 7.86 -18.83 -7.14
CA ARG A 216 9.01 -17.92 -7.09
C ARG A 216 9.85 -18.00 -8.35
N ALA A 217 10.28 -19.18 -8.74
CA ALA A 217 11.15 -19.37 -9.92
C ALA A 217 10.52 -18.80 -11.20
N GLU A 218 9.22 -19.05 -11.42
CA GLU A 218 8.52 -18.48 -12.58
C GLU A 218 8.47 -16.96 -12.54
N ARG A 219 8.17 -16.36 -11.37
CA ARG A 219 8.05 -14.92 -11.21
C ARG A 219 9.41 -14.24 -11.29
N ASP A 220 10.44 -14.82 -10.69
CA ASP A 220 11.82 -14.34 -10.74
C ASP A 220 12.31 -14.24 -12.18
N ALA A 221 12.09 -15.26 -13.00
CA ALA A 221 12.48 -15.29 -14.40
C ALA A 221 11.87 -14.17 -15.26
N ARG A 222 10.79 -13.53 -14.79
CA ARG A 222 10.14 -12.42 -15.49
C ARG A 222 10.69 -11.05 -15.11
N VAL A 223 11.53 -10.94 -14.06
CA VAL A 223 12.10 -9.68 -13.61
C VAL A 223 13.46 -9.45 -14.28
N PRO A 224 13.65 -8.35 -15.04
CA PRO A 224 14.92 -8.09 -15.72
C PRO A 224 16.08 -7.87 -14.76
N LEU A 225 15.85 -7.17 -13.64
CA LEU A 225 16.90 -6.86 -12.68
C LEU A 225 17.35 -8.13 -11.95
N LYS A 226 18.52 -8.66 -12.33
CA LYS A 226 19.14 -9.87 -11.75
C LYS A 226 18.25 -11.14 -11.79
N GLY A 227 17.15 -11.15 -12.57
CA GLY A 227 16.23 -12.30 -12.61
C GLY A 227 15.65 -12.63 -11.24
N LYS A 228 15.29 -11.61 -10.45
CA LYS A 228 14.79 -11.79 -9.10
C LYS A 228 13.74 -10.75 -8.74
N MET A 229 12.64 -11.19 -8.13
CA MET A 229 11.62 -10.29 -7.58
C MET A 229 12.21 -9.37 -6.50
N GLY A 230 11.60 -8.20 -6.34
CA GLY A 230 11.75 -7.42 -5.13
C GLY A 230 11.00 -8.08 -3.97
N ASP A 231 11.11 -7.49 -2.78
CA ASP A 231 10.40 -7.92 -1.59
C ASP A 231 9.62 -6.77 -0.91
N GLY A 232 9.04 -7.05 0.26
CA GLY A 232 8.30 -6.04 1.02
C GLY A 232 9.16 -4.86 1.47
N TRP A 233 10.46 -5.07 1.67
CA TRP A 233 11.38 -4.00 2.07
C TRP A 233 11.70 -3.04 0.92
N ASP A 234 11.79 -3.50 -0.33
CA ASP A 234 11.96 -2.64 -1.50
C ASP A 234 10.78 -1.66 -1.62
N THR A 235 9.55 -2.16 -1.42
CA THR A 235 8.35 -1.33 -1.36
C THR A 235 8.40 -0.36 -0.18
N ALA A 236 8.82 -0.83 1.00
CA ALA A 236 8.87 -0.03 2.21
C ALA A 236 9.90 1.12 2.12
N HIS A 237 11.07 0.89 1.54
CA HIS A 237 12.07 1.93 1.30
C HIS A 237 11.59 3.01 0.33
N ALA A 238 10.91 2.63 -0.74
CA ALA A 238 10.30 3.59 -1.66
C ALA A 238 9.19 4.41 -0.99
N ALA A 239 8.36 3.75 -0.16
CA ALA A 239 7.32 4.42 0.61
C ALA A 239 7.89 5.38 1.65
N LEU A 240 8.96 5.00 2.35
CA LEU A 240 9.69 5.85 3.28
C LEU A 240 10.22 7.11 2.60
N PHE A 241 10.84 6.97 1.43
CA PHE A 241 11.31 8.12 0.65
C PHE A 241 10.15 9.08 0.32
N LEU A 242 9.06 8.57 -0.24
CA LEU A 242 7.92 9.40 -0.63
C LEU A 242 7.17 10.00 0.57
N ALA A 243 7.18 9.34 1.73
CA ALA A 243 6.57 9.82 2.95
C ALA A 243 7.39 10.90 3.65
N SER A 244 8.71 10.83 3.56
CA SER A 244 9.65 11.71 4.26
C SER A 244 9.81 13.10 3.61
N ASP A 245 10.51 13.99 4.30
CA ASP A 245 10.83 15.33 3.81
C ASP A 245 11.87 15.32 2.67
N ASP A 246 12.55 14.18 2.41
CA ASP A 246 13.42 14.02 1.24
C ASP A 246 12.62 14.16 -0.07
N ALA A 247 11.33 13.83 -0.03
CA ALA A 247 10.40 13.98 -1.16
C ALA A 247 9.53 15.25 -1.07
N ARG A 248 9.95 16.28 -0.31
CA ARG A 248 9.13 17.49 -0.06
C ARG A 248 8.64 18.22 -1.31
N PHE A 249 9.31 18.05 -2.44
CA PHE A 249 8.94 18.68 -3.71
C PHE A 249 8.41 17.69 -4.75
N ILE A 250 8.05 16.45 -4.31
CA ILE A 250 7.49 15.39 -5.15
C ILE A 250 6.02 15.19 -4.80
N SER A 251 5.12 15.49 -5.73
CA SER A 251 3.68 15.26 -5.61
C SER A 251 3.08 14.95 -6.97
N GLY A 252 2.23 13.92 -7.06
CA GLY A 252 1.66 13.42 -8.31
C GLY A 252 2.54 12.40 -9.03
N ALA A 253 3.67 12.00 -8.46
CA ALA A 253 4.53 10.99 -9.04
C ALA A 253 3.91 9.59 -8.96
N ILE A 254 4.11 8.81 -10.03
CA ILE A 254 3.85 7.38 -10.10
C ILE A 254 5.22 6.71 -10.21
N LEU A 255 5.76 6.25 -9.09
CA LEU A 255 7.12 5.73 -8.99
C LEU A 255 7.14 4.22 -9.26
N PRO A 256 7.75 3.75 -10.36
CA PRO A 256 7.94 2.32 -10.58
C PRO A 256 8.95 1.74 -9.56
N VAL A 257 8.57 0.62 -8.95
CA VAL A 257 9.44 -0.23 -8.13
C VAL A 257 9.25 -1.65 -8.66
N ASP A 258 9.88 -1.97 -9.78
CA ASP A 258 9.48 -3.09 -10.63
C ASP A 258 10.67 -3.88 -11.25
N GLY A 259 11.90 -3.59 -10.88
CA GLY A 259 13.07 -4.25 -11.44
C GLY A 259 13.18 -4.14 -12.96
N ALA A 260 12.75 -3.00 -13.52
CA ALA A 260 12.71 -2.69 -14.95
C ALA A 260 11.67 -3.50 -15.77
N MET A 261 10.66 -4.10 -15.11
CA MET A 261 9.61 -4.84 -15.83
C MET A 261 8.79 -3.92 -16.73
N GLY A 262 8.49 -2.71 -16.28
CA GLY A 262 7.61 -1.76 -16.99
C GLY A 262 8.24 -1.06 -18.19
N VAL A 263 9.55 -1.23 -18.41
CA VAL A 263 10.29 -0.66 -19.55
C VAL A 263 10.82 -1.73 -20.52
N ARG A 264 10.48 -2.99 -20.27
CA ARG A 264 10.85 -4.11 -21.14
C ARG A 264 9.97 -4.11 -22.40
N ILE A 265 10.60 -4.11 -23.56
CA ILE A 265 9.98 -4.27 -24.88
C ILE A 265 10.33 -5.65 -25.42
N GLY A 266 9.33 -6.52 -25.57
CA GLY A 266 9.49 -7.89 -26.12
C GLY A 266 9.82 -8.94 -25.09
#